data_c1086b1e391162e06bd9587531e8b66e
#
_entry.id   c1086b1e391162e06bd9587531e8b66e
#
_cell.length_a   1.000
_cell.length_b   1.000
_cell.length_c   1.000
_cell.angle_alpha   90.00
_cell.angle_beta   90.00
_cell.angle_gamma   90.00
#
_symmetry.space_group_name_H-M   'P 1'
#
loop_
_entity.id
_entity.type
_entity.pdbx_description
1 polymer ?
#
loop_
_entity_poly.entity_id
_entity_poly.type
_entity_poly.pdbx_seq_one_letter_code
_entity_poly.pdbx_strand_id
1 'polypeptide(L)'
;MNAVPLTLWDAFVQAAEAAPDRPALVFEEATVSFSALRKDAERIAQWLASARVGRGDVVAIQLPKRHVTYALWLACLRQGAIYVFLDPRNPPVRTASILKQLKPRVFLTVGDDENPFGETHRLDDSTAEGWLAALPAGGSSQPAPVHGLDPAYIMFTSGSTGEPKGAVIPQQGVLSLMAWVRRSIRPQGEARFSNINPLHFDNAVFDLYGGLLNGATLVPVETSDAANPLIWVKKLRAGRANVIFAVPTLFQTLQQLRLLSARSMPDARVFVFGGEGFPPAALKAFRAAFDDATRLVNVYGPTETSCICSSLEIDAAALAAAGEGFASLGRMHSGFDHLILDEDEMPVETGATGELWIGGANVGLGYVDNADETARRFRQNPTDTRFRSMWYRTGDLVREDRDGLLWFAGRVDNQVKVRGHRIELEEIDLALEALAGVTRAATVTRPGPDGPQLCAAYSASGPVSDETLRSHCMSRLPPYMRPERFLALDVLPQNANGKVNRKAVAALFRADN
;
A
#
# COMPACT_ATOMS: atom_id res chain seq x y z
N MET A 1 -4.51 31.82 10.46
CA MET A 1 -4.01 30.47 10.80
C MET A 1 -5.22 29.54 10.70
N ASN A 2 -5.23 28.63 9.73
CA ASN A 2 -6.29 27.61 9.67
C ASN A 2 -6.15 26.70 10.90
N ALA A 3 -7.26 26.36 11.54
CA ALA A 3 -7.26 25.41 12.64
C ALA A 3 -6.67 24.05 12.21
N VAL A 4 -5.96 23.39 13.11
CA VAL A 4 -5.48 22.02 12.85
C VAL A 4 -6.70 21.11 12.76
N PRO A 5 -6.88 20.32 11.69
CA PRO A 5 -8.01 19.42 11.57
C PRO A 5 -7.96 18.35 12.67
N LEU A 6 -9.10 18.09 13.29
CA LEU A 6 -9.23 17.07 14.32
C LEU A 6 -9.53 15.68 13.75
N THR A 7 -10.15 15.64 12.56
CA THR A 7 -10.49 14.41 11.83
C THR A 7 -10.08 14.52 10.37
N LEU A 8 -10.06 13.39 9.67
CA LEU A 8 -9.78 13.36 8.23
C LEU A 8 -10.88 14.03 7.41
N TRP A 9 -12.14 13.93 7.86
CA TRP A 9 -13.23 14.67 7.24
C TRP A 9 -13.08 16.18 7.40
N ASP A 10 -12.70 16.68 8.58
CA ASP A 10 -12.45 18.10 8.80
C ASP A 10 -11.33 18.63 7.88
N ALA A 11 -10.28 17.82 7.67
CA ALA A 11 -9.20 18.19 6.77
C ALA A 11 -9.70 18.37 5.33
N PHE A 12 -10.55 17.47 4.84
CA PHE A 12 -11.17 17.59 3.53
C PHE A 12 -12.10 18.81 3.44
N VAL A 13 -12.93 19.04 4.46
CA VAL A 13 -13.82 20.22 4.49
C VAL A 13 -13.02 21.51 4.45
N GLN A 14 -11.94 21.64 5.23
CA GLN A 14 -11.05 22.81 5.19
C GLN A 14 -10.46 23.04 3.79
N ALA A 15 -10.03 21.96 3.11
CA ALA A 15 -9.50 22.04 1.75
C ALA A 15 -10.58 22.49 0.74
N ALA A 16 -11.80 21.95 0.87
CA ALA A 16 -12.93 22.29 0.01
C ALA A 16 -13.44 23.73 0.21
N GLU A 17 -13.44 24.22 1.45
CA GLU A 17 -13.83 25.59 1.77
C GLU A 17 -12.78 26.62 1.34
N ALA A 18 -11.50 26.28 1.42
CA ALA A 18 -10.41 27.14 0.99
C ALA A 18 -10.39 27.39 -0.53
N ALA A 19 -10.85 26.43 -1.34
CA ALA A 19 -10.85 26.54 -2.80
C ALA A 19 -11.94 25.65 -3.42
N PRO A 20 -13.23 26.02 -3.29
CA PRO A 20 -14.38 25.18 -3.68
C PRO A 20 -14.41 24.83 -5.16
N ASP A 21 -14.02 25.75 -6.03
CA ASP A 21 -14.08 25.58 -7.48
C ASP A 21 -12.80 24.95 -8.07
N ARG A 22 -11.75 24.78 -7.24
CA ARG A 22 -10.52 24.12 -7.69
C ARG A 22 -10.80 22.65 -8.03
N PRO A 23 -10.16 22.11 -9.08
CA PRO A 23 -10.20 20.69 -9.38
C PRO A 23 -9.73 19.85 -8.18
N ALA A 24 -10.58 18.95 -7.70
CA ALA A 24 -10.23 17.90 -6.73
C ALA A 24 -9.73 16.66 -7.47
N LEU A 25 -10.44 16.25 -8.54
CA LEU A 25 -10.11 15.11 -9.39
C LEU A 25 -10.06 15.54 -10.84
N VAL A 26 -9.02 15.11 -11.57
CA VAL A 26 -8.87 15.35 -13.02
C VAL A 26 -8.74 14.01 -13.71
N PHE A 27 -9.83 13.54 -14.31
CA PHE A 27 -9.86 12.39 -15.22
C PHE A 27 -9.60 12.84 -16.66
N GLU A 28 -9.44 11.88 -17.59
CA GLU A 28 -9.21 12.21 -19.01
C GLU A 28 -10.43 12.95 -19.62
N GLU A 29 -11.64 12.57 -19.22
CA GLU A 29 -12.89 13.07 -19.80
C GLU A 29 -13.67 14.03 -18.88
N ALA A 30 -13.29 14.15 -17.62
CA ALA A 30 -14.04 14.92 -16.63
C ALA A 30 -13.15 15.53 -15.55
N THR A 31 -13.59 16.68 -15.06
CA THR A 31 -12.98 17.34 -13.89
C THR A 31 -14.05 17.51 -12.81
N VAL A 32 -13.73 17.14 -11.58
CA VAL A 32 -14.59 17.28 -10.42
C VAL A 32 -14.00 18.30 -9.47
N SER A 33 -14.74 19.35 -9.12
CA SER A 33 -14.30 20.37 -8.16
C SER A 33 -14.39 19.85 -6.71
N PHE A 34 -13.70 20.52 -5.79
CA PHE A 34 -13.81 20.22 -4.36
C PHE A 34 -15.24 20.35 -3.83
N SER A 35 -15.96 21.38 -4.27
CA SER A 35 -17.38 21.61 -3.89
C SER A 35 -18.30 20.49 -4.41
N ALA A 36 -18.12 20.06 -5.66
CA ALA A 36 -18.90 18.96 -6.23
C ALA A 36 -18.62 17.64 -5.50
N LEU A 37 -17.34 17.29 -5.29
CA LEU A 37 -16.94 16.09 -4.60
C LEU A 37 -17.46 16.05 -3.14
N ARG A 38 -17.41 17.20 -2.43
CA ARG A 38 -17.98 17.34 -1.09
C ARG A 38 -19.47 17.07 -1.08
N LYS A 39 -20.23 17.71 -2.00
CA LYS A 39 -21.68 17.53 -2.11
C LYS A 39 -22.06 16.06 -2.33
N ASP A 40 -21.34 15.37 -3.20
CA ASP A 40 -21.63 13.97 -3.47
C ASP A 40 -21.23 13.06 -2.30
N ALA A 41 -20.11 13.33 -1.63
CA ALA A 41 -19.74 12.64 -0.39
C ALA A 41 -20.79 12.82 0.72
N GLU A 42 -21.37 14.01 0.86
CA GLU A 42 -22.44 14.29 1.84
C GLU A 42 -23.74 13.54 1.50
N ARG A 43 -24.10 13.42 0.21
CA ARG A 43 -25.26 12.63 -0.25
C ARG A 43 -25.05 11.13 0.02
N ILE A 44 -23.88 10.60 -0.32
CA ILE A 44 -23.54 9.20 -0.05
C ILE A 44 -23.51 8.93 1.46
N ALA A 45 -23.01 9.85 2.27
CA ALA A 45 -23.01 9.71 3.72
C ALA A 45 -24.43 9.57 4.31
N GLN A 46 -25.41 10.30 3.77
CA GLN A 46 -26.81 10.14 4.14
C GLN A 46 -27.38 8.78 3.73
N TRP A 47 -27.02 8.31 2.53
CA TRP A 47 -27.39 6.97 2.11
C TRP A 47 -26.78 5.90 3.03
N LEU A 48 -25.49 6.01 3.38
CA LEU A 48 -24.87 5.12 4.36
C LEU A 48 -25.61 5.13 5.71
N ALA A 49 -26.01 6.31 6.20
CA ALA A 49 -26.80 6.42 7.42
C ALA A 49 -28.16 5.72 7.29
N SER A 50 -28.85 5.79 6.13
CA SER A 50 -30.10 5.06 5.88
C SER A 50 -29.89 3.55 5.85
N ALA A 51 -28.73 3.08 5.39
CA ALA A 51 -28.28 1.68 5.48
C ALA A 51 -27.76 1.31 6.89
N ARG A 52 -27.96 2.20 7.87
CA ARG A 52 -27.52 2.05 9.27
C ARG A 52 -26.01 1.88 9.43
N VAL A 53 -25.22 2.46 8.53
CA VAL A 53 -23.76 2.55 8.65
C VAL A 53 -23.42 3.76 9.51
N GLY A 54 -22.68 3.53 10.58
CA GLY A 54 -22.21 4.57 11.50
C GLY A 54 -20.76 4.37 11.89
N ARG A 55 -20.34 5.07 12.95
CA ARG A 55 -18.96 5.02 13.49
C ARG A 55 -18.58 3.59 13.85
N GLY A 56 -17.46 3.11 13.30
CA GLY A 56 -16.91 1.79 13.54
C GLY A 56 -17.49 0.67 12.67
N ASP A 57 -18.59 0.91 11.94
CA ASP A 57 -19.06 -0.07 10.95
C ASP A 57 -18.12 -0.13 9.75
N VAL A 58 -18.00 -1.31 9.13
CA VAL A 58 -17.13 -1.53 7.98
C VAL A 58 -17.90 -1.40 6.67
N VAL A 59 -17.30 -0.68 5.73
CA VAL A 59 -17.74 -0.56 4.33
C VAL A 59 -16.64 -1.11 3.42
N ALA A 60 -16.92 -2.21 2.72
CA ALA A 60 -16.01 -2.78 1.74
C ALA A 60 -16.28 -2.20 0.35
N ILE A 61 -15.21 -1.80 -0.37
CA ILE A 61 -15.30 -1.10 -1.64
C ILE A 61 -14.38 -1.79 -2.66
N GLN A 62 -14.98 -2.42 -3.66
CA GLN A 62 -14.29 -3.11 -4.75
C GLN A 62 -14.67 -2.44 -6.08
N LEU A 63 -14.39 -1.16 -6.18
CA LEU A 63 -14.73 -0.32 -7.33
C LEU A 63 -13.47 0.22 -8.02
N PRO A 64 -13.53 0.51 -9.34
CA PRO A 64 -12.48 1.20 -10.06
C PRO A 64 -12.35 2.66 -9.59
N LYS A 65 -11.28 3.34 -10.03
CA LYS A 65 -11.04 4.77 -9.72
C LYS A 65 -11.99 5.67 -10.50
N ARG A 66 -13.20 5.83 -9.99
CA ARG A 66 -14.25 6.70 -10.53
C ARG A 66 -14.62 7.78 -9.52
N HIS A 67 -15.25 8.83 -9.97
CA HIS A 67 -15.74 9.91 -9.10
C HIS A 67 -16.52 9.36 -7.88
N VAL A 68 -17.45 8.44 -8.12
CA VAL A 68 -18.25 7.82 -7.05
C VAL A 68 -17.41 7.11 -5.99
N THR A 69 -16.28 6.49 -6.38
CA THR A 69 -15.39 5.78 -5.45
C THR A 69 -14.72 6.73 -4.46
N TYR A 70 -14.27 7.91 -4.95
CA TYR A 70 -13.69 8.94 -4.08
C TYR A 70 -14.75 9.60 -3.19
N ALA A 71 -15.94 9.87 -3.72
CA ALA A 71 -17.05 10.41 -2.95
C ALA A 71 -17.49 9.42 -1.84
N LEU A 72 -17.53 8.12 -2.15
CA LEU A 72 -17.86 7.05 -1.19
C LEU A 72 -16.79 6.94 -0.09
N TRP A 73 -15.52 6.97 -0.46
CA TRP A 73 -14.41 7.01 0.51
C TRP A 73 -14.56 8.18 1.50
N LEU A 74 -14.81 9.39 0.99
CA LEU A 74 -15.02 10.58 1.82
C LEU A 74 -16.31 10.48 2.67
N ALA A 75 -17.35 9.86 2.15
CA ALA A 75 -18.58 9.60 2.90
C ALA A 75 -18.34 8.67 4.10
N CYS A 76 -17.50 7.65 3.95
CA CYS A 76 -17.10 6.80 5.07
C CYS A 76 -16.36 7.62 6.15
N LEU A 77 -15.42 8.49 5.76
CA LEU A 77 -14.73 9.36 6.71
C LEU A 77 -15.70 10.28 7.48
N ARG A 78 -16.72 10.80 6.79
CA ARG A 78 -17.75 11.65 7.39
C ARG A 78 -18.62 10.89 8.38
N GLN A 79 -18.94 9.63 8.10
CA GLN A 79 -19.75 8.76 8.97
C GLN A 79 -18.93 8.09 10.09
N GLY A 80 -17.61 8.25 10.09
CA GLY A 80 -16.74 7.50 11.00
C GLY A 80 -16.76 6.00 10.72
N ALA A 81 -17.18 5.60 9.53
CA ALA A 81 -17.14 4.22 9.07
C ALA A 81 -15.73 3.85 8.62
N ILE A 82 -15.35 2.60 8.83
CA ILE A 82 -14.06 2.04 8.44
C ILE A 82 -14.19 1.57 6.99
N TYR A 83 -13.54 2.25 6.05
CA TYR A 83 -13.55 1.76 4.68
C TYR A 83 -12.42 0.75 4.44
N VAL A 84 -12.66 -0.15 3.48
CA VAL A 84 -11.69 -1.16 3.02
C VAL A 84 -11.76 -1.23 1.50
N PHE A 85 -10.69 -0.83 0.84
CA PHE A 85 -10.57 -1.05 -0.60
C PHE A 85 -10.11 -2.47 -0.90
N LEU A 86 -10.81 -3.15 -1.82
CA LEU A 86 -10.49 -4.51 -2.26
C LEU A 86 -10.05 -4.50 -3.74
N ASP A 87 -9.10 -5.38 -4.08
CA ASP A 87 -8.69 -5.58 -5.48
C ASP A 87 -9.81 -6.27 -6.27
N PRO A 88 -10.35 -5.66 -7.34
CA PRO A 88 -11.34 -6.30 -8.19
C PRO A 88 -10.84 -7.57 -8.90
N ARG A 89 -9.52 -7.79 -8.92
CA ARG A 89 -8.88 -8.97 -9.51
C ARG A 89 -8.66 -10.11 -8.52
N ASN A 90 -9.06 -9.93 -7.25
CA ASN A 90 -8.99 -11.01 -6.29
C ASN A 90 -9.84 -12.19 -6.74
N PRO A 91 -9.35 -13.44 -6.58
CA PRO A 91 -10.22 -14.60 -6.74
C PRO A 91 -11.39 -14.55 -5.73
N PRO A 92 -12.58 -15.07 -6.09
CA PRO A 92 -13.75 -15.06 -5.19
C PRO A 92 -13.48 -15.67 -3.81
N VAL A 93 -12.67 -16.73 -3.73
CA VAL A 93 -12.27 -17.35 -2.46
C VAL A 93 -11.52 -16.37 -1.56
N ARG A 94 -10.63 -15.53 -2.13
CA ARG A 94 -9.90 -14.51 -1.36
C ARG A 94 -10.82 -13.37 -0.92
N THR A 95 -11.69 -12.90 -1.81
CA THR A 95 -12.72 -11.90 -1.45
C THR A 95 -13.59 -12.42 -0.32
N ALA A 96 -14.09 -13.65 -0.41
CA ALA A 96 -14.92 -14.28 0.63
C ALA A 96 -14.17 -14.39 1.98
N SER A 97 -12.88 -14.78 1.99
CA SER A 97 -12.06 -14.81 3.20
C SER A 97 -11.93 -13.43 3.84
N ILE A 98 -11.69 -12.40 3.04
CA ILE A 98 -11.60 -11.01 3.52
C ILE A 98 -12.95 -10.54 4.09
N LEU A 99 -14.05 -10.75 3.37
CA LEU A 99 -15.40 -10.37 3.84
C LEU A 99 -15.78 -11.09 5.14
N LYS A 100 -15.35 -12.34 5.31
CA LYS A 100 -15.55 -13.10 6.55
C LYS A 100 -14.86 -12.47 7.76
N GLN A 101 -13.62 -11.96 7.58
CA GLN A 101 -12.88 -11.26 8.63
C GLN A 101 -13.52 -9.90 8.93
N LEU A 102 -13.92 -9.17 7.89
CA LEU A 102 -14.46 -7.80 7.99
C LEU A 102 -15.89 -7.73 8.50
N LYS A 103 -16.73 -8.68 8.11
CA LYS A 103 -18.19 -8.66 8.33
C LYS A 103 -18.79 -7.29 7.98
N PRO A 104 -18.57 -6.79 6.75
CA PRO A 104 -18.95 -5.43 6.40
C PRO A 104 -20.46 -5.27 6.38
N ARG A 105 -20.95 -4.10 6.82
CA ARG A 105 -22.37 -3.76 6.74
C ARG A 105 -22.83 -3.50 5.32
N VAL A 106 -21.93 -2.93 4.52
CA VAL A 106 -22.15 -2.63 3.10
C VAL A 106 -20.94 -3.07 2.30
N PHE A 107 -21.18 -3.71 1.18
CA PHE A 107 -20.19 -4.06 0.18
C PHE A 107 -20.59 -3.48 -1.19
N LEU A 108 -19.72 -2.67 -1.78
CA LEU A 108 -19.92 -2.12 -3.12
C LEU A 108 -18.92 -2.75 -4.07
N THR A 109 -19.40 -3.36 -5.14
CA THR A 109 -18.57 -4.13 -6.08
C THR A 109 -19.01 -3.94 -7.51
N VAL A 110 -18.08 -4.13 -8.47
CA VAL A 110 -18.38 -4.31 -9.90
C VAL A 110 -18.56 -5.79 -10.26
N GLY A 111 -18.19 -6.71 -9.37
CA GLY A 111 -18.22 -8.16 -9.59
C GLY A 111 -19.50 -8.82 -9.07
N ASP A 112 -19.51 -10.14 -9.13
CA ASP A 112 -20.62 -10.99 -8.69
C ASP A 112 -20.47 -11.48 -7.24
N ASP A 113 -19.40 -11.08 -6.55
CA ASP A 113 -19.18 -11.42 -5.14
C ASP A 113 -20.34 -10.89 -4.27
N GLU A 114 -20.74 -11.68 -3.27
CA GLU A 114 -21.82 -11.35 -2.32
C GLU A 114 -21.28 -11.15 -0.91
N ASN A 115 -21.93 -10.26 -0.17
CA ASN A 115 -21.66 -10.04 1.24
C ASN A 115 -22.67 -10.80 2.11
N PRO A 116 -22.30 -11.92 2.74
CA PRO A 116 -23.23 -12.68 3.58
C PRO A 116 -23.51 -12.01 4.95
N PHE A 117 -22.87 -10.88 5.26
CA PHE A 117 -22.95 -10.20 6.55
C PHE A 117 -23.75 -8.90 6.51
N GLY A 118 -24.11 -8.40 5.32
CA GLY A 118 -24.79 -7.11 5.13
C GLY A 118 -25.30 -6.93 3.71
N GLU A 119 -25.42 -5.68 3.30
CA GLU A 119 -25.94 -5.33 1.97
C GLU A 119 -24.83 -5.40 0.91
N THR A 120 -25.18 -5.88 -0.29
CA THR A 120 -24.32 -5.82 -1.49
C THR A 120 -24.94 -4.88 -2.52
N HIS A 121 -24.13 -3.95 -3.03
CA HIS A 121 -24.51 -3.03 -4.11
C HIS A 121 -23.57 -3.18 -5.29
N ARG A 122 -24.10 -3.54 -6.46
CA ARG A 122 -23.33 -3.64 -7.70
C ARG A 122 -23.38 -2.32 -8.43
N LEU A 123 -22.19 -1.74 -8.67
CA LEU A 123 -22.01 -0.45 -9.33
C LEU A 123 -20.93 -0.59 -10.41
N ASP A 124 -21.34 -0.80 -11.65
CA ASP A 124 -20.47 -0.72 -12.82
C ASP A 124 -20.45 0.71 -13.40
N ASP A 125 -19.64 0.91 -14.46
CA ASP A 125 -19.49 2.24 -15.09
C ASP A 125 -20.81 2.79 -15.63
N SER A 126 -21.79 1.94 -16.00
CA SER A 126 -23.11 2.35 -16.51
C SER A 126 -24.11 2.70 -15.41
N THR A 127 -23.95 2.10 -14.24
CA THR A 127 -24.91 2.24 -13.12
C THR A 127 -24.45 3.22 -12.05
N ALA A 128 -23.12 3.44 -11.88
CA ALA A 128 -22.57 4.24 -10.81
C ALA A 128 -23.00 5.71 -10.83
N GLU A 129 -23.01 6.35 -12.01
CA GLU A 129 -23.47 7.75 -12.13
C GLU A 129 -24.97 7.86 -11.93
N GLY A 130 -25.77 6.91 -12.47
CA GLY A 130 -27.21 6.83 -12.26
C GLY A 130 -27.57 6.62 -10.80
N TRP A 131 -26.83 5.73 -10.12
CA TRP A 131 -26.99 5.49 -8.69
C TRP A 131 -26.71 6.77 -7.89
N LEU A 132 -25.59 7.43 -8.14
CA LEU A 132 -25.26 8.69 -7.47
C LEU A 132 -26.30 9.78 -7.73
N ALA A 133 -26.79 9.89 -8.96
CA ALA A 133 -27.82 10.86 -9.33
C ALA A 133 -29.17 10.59 -8.64
N ALA A 134 -29.51 9.33 -8.41
CA ALA A 134 -30.76 8.92 -7.75
C ALA A 134 -30.73 9.12 -6.21
N LEU A 135 -29.56 9.31 -5.60
CA LEU A 135 -29.49 9.59 -4.17
C LEU A 135 -30.20 10.89 -3.81
N PRO A 136 -30.88 10.97 -2.65
CA PRO A 136 -31.55 12.19 -2.22
C PRO A 136 -30.56 13.37 -2.12
N ALA A 137 -31.07 14.58 -2.33
CA ALA A 137 -30.28 15.78 -2.10
C ALA A 137 -29.76 15.78 -0.67
N GLY A 138 -28.45 16.08 -0.51
CA GLY A 138 -27.81 16.06 0.81
C GLY A 138 -28.51 16.96 1.81
N GLY A 139 -28.79 16.45 3.01
CA GLY A 139 -29.31 17.22 4.13
C GLY A 139 -28.21 17.65 5.10
N SER A 140 -28.55 18.45 6.08
CA SER A 140 -27.62 19.02 7.06
C SER A 140 -27.28 18.08 8.23
N SER A 141 -27.17 16.76 8.02
CA SER A 141 -26.77 15.86 9.10
C SER A 141 -25.39 16.21 9.60
N GLN A 142 -25.18 16.22 10.92
CA GLN A 142 -23.86 16.44 11.51
C GLN A 142 -22.93 15.27 11.18
N PRO A 143 -21.63 15.52 10.97
CA PRO A 143 -20.64 14.44 10.89
C PRO A 143 -20.64 13.60 12.17
N ALA A 144 -20.27 12.32 12.04
CA ALA A 144 -20.12 11.47 13.22
C ALA A 144 -19.02 12.01 14.15
N PRO A 145 -19.18 11.90 15.48
CA PRO A 145 -18.15 12.27 16.44
C PRO A 145 -16.99 11.24 16.39
N VAL A 146 -15.95 11.56 15.64
CA VAL A 146 -14.76 10.71 15.42
C VAL A 146 -13.60 11.25 16.24
N HIS A 147 -12.75 10.36 16.75
CA HIS A 147 -11.57 10.69 17.55
C HIS A 147 -10.29 10.17 16.90
N GLY A 148 -9.13 10.67 17.33
CA GLY A 148 -7.83 10.32 16.74
C GLY A 148 -7.49 8.82 16.76
N LEU A 149 -7.96 8.08 17.77
CA LEU A 149 -7.75 6.62 17.88
C LEU A 149 -8.82 5.78 17.16
N ASP A 150 -9.86 6.41 16.61
CA ASP A 150 -10.83 5.64 15.82
C ASP A 150 -10.16 5.11 14.54
N PRO A 151 -10.48 3.88 14.13
CA PRO A 151 -10.02 3.37 12.85
C PRO A 151 -10.49 4.26 11.69
N ALA A 152 -9.57 4.58 10.78
CA ALA A 152 -9.89 5.24 9.52
C ALA A 152 -10.14 4.21 8.42
N TYR A 153 -9.26 3.23 8.30
CA TYR A 153 -9.33 2.18 7.29
C TYR A 153 -8.69 0.88 7.75
N ILE A 154 -8.98 -0.19 7.01
CA ILE A 154 -8.27 -1.46 7.09
C ILE A 154 -7.62 -1.72 5.73
N MET A 155 -6.33 -2.08 5.74
CA MET A 155 -5.58 -2.44 4.54
C MET A 155 -5.11 -3.88 4.63
N PHE A 156 -5.48 -4.70 3.63
CA PHE A 156 -5.10 -6.11 3.61
C PHE A 156 -3.73 -6.32 2.99
N THR A 157 -2.92 -7.11 3.69
CA THR A 157 -1.61 -7.59 3.23
C THR A 157 -1.59 -9.12 3.20
N SER A 158 -0.56 -9.71 2.57
CA SER A 158 -0.34 -11.14 2.64
C SER A 158 -0.07 -11.61 4.08
N GLY A 159 -0.45 -12.85 4.37
CA GLY A 159 -0.30 -13.44 5.70
C GLY A 159 0.50 -14.75 5.68
N SER A 160 1.41 -14.92 6.64
CA SER A 160 2.26 -16.12 6.77
C SER A 160 1.47 -17.41 7.10
N THR A 161 0.21 -17.29 7.48
CA THR A 161 -0.71 -18.42 7.75
C THR A 161 -1.53 -18.84 6.54
N GLY A 162 -1.30 -18.23 5.36
CA GLY A 162 -2.08 -18.50 4.14
C GLY A 162 -3.34 -17.64 3.99
N GLU A 163 -3.75 -16.92 5.03
CA GLU A 163 -4.89 -16.00 4.99
C GLU A 163 -4.41 -14.55 4.99
N PRO A 164 -5.06 -13.65 4.22
CA PRO A 164 -4.72 -12.24 4.24
C PRO A 164 -4.97 -11.62 5.62
N LYS A 165 -4.14 -10.67 6.03
CA LYS A 165 -4.27 -9.95 7.30
C LYS A 165 -4.57 -8.47 7.06
N GLY A 166 -5.61 -7.95 7.72
CA GLY A 166 -6.08 -6.58 7.59
C GLY A 166 -5.54 -5.68 8.70
N ALA A 167 -4.55 -4.84 8.39
CA ALA A 167 -4.01 -3.84 9.32
C ALA A 167 -5.01 -2.71 9.56
N VAL A 168 -5.35 -2.45 10.81
CA VAL A 168 -6.30 -1.41 11.22
C VAL A 168 -5.54 -0.12 11.52
N ILE A 169 -5.85 0.96 10.80
CA ILE A 169 -5.10 2.21 10.86
C ILE A 169 -5.95 3.33 11.48
N PRO A 170 -5.45 4.01 12.54
CA PRO A 170 -6.18 5.08 13.21
C PRO A 170 -6.14 6.42 12.46
N GLN A 171 -7.12 7.27 12.70
CA GLN A 171 -7.23 8.63 12.16
C GLN A 171 -5.95 9.45 12.39
N GLN A 172 -5.41 9.42 13.60
CA GLN A 172 -4.22 10.22 13.97
C GLN A 172 -2.96 9.84 13.20
N GLY A 173 -2.79 8.55 12.85
CA GLY A 173 -1.65 8.10 12.04
C GLY A 173 -1.67 8.75 10.67
N VAL A 174 -2.85 8.80 10.05
CA VAL A 174 -3.04 9.43 8.74
C VAL A 174 -2.91 10.96 8.81
N LEU A 175 -3.43 11.60 9.85
CA LEU A 175 -3.25 13.06 10.06
C LEU A 175 -1.77 13.43 10.21
N SER A 176 -0.98 12.58 10.86
CA SER A 176 0.47 12.76 10.98
C SER A 176 1.18 12.63 9.63
N LEU A 177 0.81 11.63 8.81
CA LEU A 177 1.29 11.49 7.43
C LEU A 177 0.99 12.75 6.60
N MET A 178 -0.25 13.26 6.67
CA MET A 178 -0.64 14.48 5.98
C MET A 178 0.21 15.68 6.41
N ALA A 179 0.48 15.81 7.71
CA ALA A 179 1.31 16.88 8.25
C ALA A 179 2.76 16.78 7.74
N TRP A 180 3.31 15.56 7.61
CA TRP A 180 4.63 15.35 7.01
C TRP A 180 4.62 15.73 5.51
N VAL A 181 3.66 15.26 4.73
CA VAL A 181 3.53 15.62 3.29
C VAL A 181 3.47 17.13 3.12
N ARG A 182 2.67 17.83 3.94
CA ARG A 182 2.55 19.29 3.89
C ARG A 182 3.87 20.00 4.17
N ARG A 183 4.70 19.46 5.05
CA ARG A 183 6.01 20.06 5.38
C ARG A 183 7.10 19.70 4.39
N SER A 184 7.13 18.44 3.92
CA SER A 184 8.28 17.86 3.23
C SER A 184 8.07 17.69 1.73
N ILE A 185 6.82 17.49 1.26
CA ILE A 185 6.49 17.28 -0.16
C ILE A 185 5.80 18.54 -0.69
N ARG A 186 6.55 19.61 -0.85
CA ARG A 186 6.02 20.89 -1.35
C ARG A 186 6.43 21.09 -2.80
N PRO A 187 5.55 20.83 -3.78
CA PRO A 187 5.80 21.29 -5.14
C PRO A 187 5.68 22.84 -5.18
N GLN A 188 6.41 23.47 -6.09
CA GLN A 188 6.17 24.87 -6.41
C GLN A 188 4.86 25.01 -7.18
N GLY A 189 4.06 26.02 -6.82
CA GLY A 189 2.77 26.29 -7.44
C GLY A 189 1.64 25.37 -6.98
N GLU A 190 0.67 25.13 -7.84
CA GLU A 190 -0.49 24.28 -7.56
C GLU A 190 -0.07 22.79 -7.52
N ALA A 191 -0.35 22.12 -6.39
CA ALA A 191 -0.02 20.73 -6.22
C ALA A 191 -1.01 19.81 -6.95
N ARG A 192 -0.48 18.93 -7.82
CA ARG A 192 -1.22 17.91 -8.56
C ARG A 192 -0.57 16.56 -8.39
N PHE A 193 -1.20 15.72 -7.60
CA PHE A 193 -0.67 14.39 -7.25
C PHE A 193 -1.13 13.36 -8.28
N SER A 194 -0.21 12.51 -8.70
CA SER A 194 -0.60 11.28 -9.39
C SER A 194 -1.40 10.40 -8.43
N ASN A 195 -2.35 9.62 -8.94
CA ASN A 195 -2.92 8.50 -8.21
C ASN A 195 -2.88 7.26 -9.10
N ILE A 196 -1.65 6.77 -9.34
CA ILE A 196 -1.35 5.55 -10.09
C ILE A 196 -1.48 4.31 -9.22
N ASN A 197 -1.10 4.42 -7.95
CA ASN A 197 -1.13 3.29 -7.03
C ASN A 197 -2.56 2.73 -6.88
N PRO A 198 -2.77 1.39 -6.90
CA PRO A 198 -4.08 0.81 -6.65
C PRO A 198 -4.63 1.23 -5.28
N LEU A 199 -5.93 1.50 -5.17
CA LEU A 199 -6.55 2.01 -3.92
C LEU A 199 -6.42 1.02 -2.75
N HIS A 200 -6.30 -0.27 -3.03
CA HIS A 200 -6.12 -1.34 -2.05
C HIS A 200 -4.66 -1.52 -1.59
N PHE A 201 -3.74 -0.63 -1.99
CA PHE A 201 -2.37 -0.55 -1.49
C PHE A 201 -2.14 0.73 -0.69
N ASP A 202 -1.30 0.64 0.32
CA ASP A 202 -0.98 1.75 1.22
C ASP A 202 -0.29 2.92 0.53
N ASN A 203 0.41 2.70 -0.59
CA ASN A 203 0.95 3.80 -1.40
C ASN A 203 -0.15 4.78 -1.86
N ALA A 204 -1.39 4.31 -2.08
CA ALA A 204 -2.51 5.19 -2.40
C ALA A 204 -2.90 6.12 -1.25
N VAL A 205 -2.58 5.76 0.01
CA VAL A 205 -2.81 6.59 1.20
C VAL A 205 -2.04 7.92 1.08
N PHE A 206 -0.80 7.88 0.56
CA PHE A 206 -0.05 9.08 0.28
C PHE A 206 -0.78 9.99 -0.72
N ASP A 207 -1.28 9.46 -1.82
CA ASP A 207 -1.98 10.23 -2.85
C ASP A 207 -3.29 10.81 -2.30
N LEU A 208 -4.12 9.96 -1.69
CA LEU A 208 -5.45 10.33 -1.19
C LEU A 208 -5.37 11.36 -0.06
N TYR A 209 -4.63 11.06 0.97
CA TYR A 209 -4.59 11.87 2.17
C TYR A 209 -3.51 12.96 2.10
N GLY A 210 -2.31 12.59 1.69
CA GLY A 210 -1.21 13.54 1.53
C GLY A 210 -1.47 14.56 0.43
N GLY A 211 -2.13 14.14 -0.66
CA GLY A 211 -2.54 15.00 -1.76
C GLY A 211 -3.89 15.68 -1.51
N LEU A 212 -4.99 14.97 -1.73
CA LEU A 212 -6.35 15.55 -1.79
C LEU A 212 -6.76 16.26 -0.50
N LEU A 213 -6.55 15.64 0.67
CA LEU A 213 -6.97 16.23 1.94
C LEU A 213 -6.06 17.41 2.37
N ASN A 214 -4.89 17.56 1.76
CA ASN A 214 -4.07 18.78 1.87
C ASN A 214 -4.44 19.85 0.83
N GLY A 215 -5.51 19.63 0.07
CA GLY A 215 -6.03 20.57 -0.91
C GLY A 215 -5.35 20.51 -2.29
N ALA A 216 -4.60 19.45 -2.61
CA ALA A 216 -4.06 19.21 -3.95
C ALA A 216 -5.09 18.55 -4.86
N THR A 217 -4.91 18.71 -6.16
CA THR A 217 -5.66 17.98 -7.20
C THR A 217 -5.11 16.56 -7.30
N LEU A 218 -5.96 15.55 -7.44
CA LEU A 218 -5.56 14.20 -7.86
C LEU A 218 -5.74 14.01 -9.36
N VAL A 219 -4.80 13.29 -9.96
CA VAL A 219 -4.85 12.79 -11.33
C VAL A 219 -4.95 11.27 -11.28
N PRO A 220 -6.17 10.70 -11.23
CA PRO A 220 -6.37 9.27 -11.17
C PRO A 220 -5.93 8.58 -12.46
N VAL A 221 -5.23 7.44 -12.31
CA VAL A 221 -4.90 6.52 -13.38
C VAL A 221 -5.40 5.14 -12.99
N GLU A 222 -6.23 4.54 -13.83
CA GLU A 222 -6.79 3.21 -13.57
C GLU A 222 -5.69 2.15 -13.47
N THR A 223 -5.94 1.09 -12.70
CA THR A 223 -5.00 -0.02 -12.55
C THR A 223 -4.75 -0.73 -13.88
N SER A 224 -5.76 -0.85 -14.74
CA SER A 224 -5.64 -1.38 -16.10
C SER A 224 -4.73 -0.52 -16.98
N ASP A 225 -4.82 0.79 -16.87
CA ASP A 225 -3.98 1.74 -17.60
C ASP A 225 -2.55 1.76 -17.05
N ALA A 226 -2.38 1.58 -15.74
CA ALA A 226 -1.07 1.51 -15.11
C ALA A 226 -0.23 0.31 -15.60
N ALA A 227 -0.87 -0.74 -16.12
CA ALA A 227 -0.20 -1.84 -16.80
C ALA A 227 0.46 -1.43 -18.13
N ASN A 228 0.03 -0.31 -18.74
CA ASN A 228 0.63 0.25 -19.95
C ASN A 228 1.32 1.60 -19.64
N PRO A 229 2.66 1.62 -19.53
CA PRO A 229 3.42 2.82 -19.17
C PRO A 229 3.18 4.03 -20.09
N LEU A 230 2.88 3.83 -21.37
CA LEU A 230 2.58 4.92 -22.30
C LEU A 230 1.26 5.62 -21.96
N ILE A 231 0.25 4.85 -21.57
CA ILE A 231 -1.08 5.41 -21.25
C ILE A 231 -0.99 6.25 -19.99
N TRP A 232 -0.39 5.73 -18.93
CA TRP A 232 -0.34 6.48 -17.68
C TRP A 232 0.58 7.71 -17.75
N VAL A 233 1.70 7.68 -18.48
CA VAL A 233 2.51 8.88 -18.74
C VAL A 233 1.70 9.93 -19.51
N LYS A 234 0.92 9.52 -20.53
CA LYS A 234 0.01 10.41 -21.25
C LYS A 234 -1.02 11.05 -20.31
N LYS A 235 -1.64 10.25 -19.43
CA LYS A 235 -2.64 10.74 -18.45
C LYS A 235 -2.03 11.70 -17.43
N LEU A 236 -0.88 11.35 -16.85
CA LEU A 236 -0.17 12.25 -15.92
C LEU A 236 0.21 13.59 -16.57
N ARG A 237 0.69 13.54 -17.82
CA ARG A 237 1.01 14.75 -18.57
C ARG A 237 -0.24 15.59 -18.86
N ALA A 238 -1.33 14.98 -19.30
CA ALA A 238 -2.61 15.67 -19.57
C ALA A 238 -3.17 16.31 -18.29
N GLY A 239 -3.12 15.60 -17.15
CA GLY A 239 -3.52 16.10 -15.84
C GLY A 239 -2.50 17.05 -15.19
N ARG A 240 -1.33 17.27 -15.82
CA ARG A 240 -0.23 18.10 -15.31
C ARG A 240 0.23 17.71 -13.92
N ALA A 241 0.34 16.38 -13.66
CA ALA A 241 0.80 15.88 -12.39
C ALA A 241 2.24 16.34 -12.10
N ASN A 242 2.47 16.90 -10.91
CA ASN A 242 3.78 17.43 -10.51
C ASN A 242 4.34 16.77 -9.24
N VAL A 243 3.55 15.97 -8.53
CA VAL A 243 3.98 15.05 -7.47
C VAL A 243 3.61 13.64 -7.89
N ILE A 244 4.59 12.76 -8.06
CA ILE A 244 4.39 11.41 -8.61
C ILE A 244 4.95 10.40 -7.62
N PHE A 245 4.08 9.53 -7.08
CA PHE A 245 4.50 8.45 -6.20
C PHE A 245 4.30 7.10 -6.89
N ALA A 246 5.37 6.33 -6.97
CA ALA A 246 5.34 4.96 -7.46
C ALA A 246 6.46 4.12 -6.84
N VAL A 247 6.37 2.80 -7.02
CA VAL A 247 7.44 1.88 -6.64
C VAL A 247 8.63 1.99 -7.59
N PRO A 248 9.88 1.75 -7.13
CA PRO A 248 11.08 1.77 -7.95
C PRO A 248 10.99 1.00 -9.26
N THR A 249 10.43 -0.21 -9.23
CA THR A 249 10.28 -1.06 -10.42
C THR A 249 9.50 -0.36 -11.54
N LEU A 250 8.46 0.42 -11.20
CA LEU A 250 7.68 1.15 -12.20
C LEU A 250 8.51 2.25 -12.86
N PHE A 251 9.32 2.98 -12.10
CA PHE A 251 10.25 3.98 -12.67
C PHE A 251 11.33 3.33 -13.53
N GLN A 252 11.86 2.15 -13.15
CA GLN A 252 12.81 1.40 -13.96
C GLN A 252 12.20 1.00 -15.31
N THR A 253 10.95 0.53 -15.33
CA THR A 253 10.21 0.22 -16.57
C THR A 253 10.12 1.46 -17.46
N LEU A 254 9.83 2.64 -16.90
CA LEU A 254 9.82 3.88 -17.68
C LEU A 254 11.20 4.26 -18.22
N GLN A 255 12.26 4.01 -17.46
CA GLN A 255 13.64 4.24 -17.94
C GLN A 255 13.96 3.34 -19.13
N GLN A 256 13.66 2.05 -19.03
CA GLN A 256 13.87 1.08 -20.13
C GLN A 256 13.12 1.48 -21.39
N LEU A 257 11.89 1.99 -21.24
CA LEU A 257 11.06 2.51 -22.33
C LEU A 257 11.41 3.93 -22.79
N ARG A 258 12.41 4.57 -22.15
CA ARG A 258 12.83 5.97 -22.40
C ARG A 258 11.70 7.00 -22.19
N LEU A 259 10.77 6.68 -21.29
CA LEU A 259 9.62 7.53 -20.94
C LEU A 259 9.86 8.37 -19.68
N LEU A 260 10.91 8.09 -18.90
CA LEU A 260 11.26 8.82 -17.69
C LEU A 260 12.21 9.98 -18.03
N SER A 261 11.66 11.15 -18.30
CA SER A 261 12.43 12.34 -18.63
C SER A 261 11.59 13.63 -18.46
N ALA A 262 12.26 14.77 -18.32
CA ALA A 262 11.62 16.08 -18.31
C ALA A 262 10.79 16.38 -19.58
N ARG A 263 11.18 15.79 -20.73
CA ARG A 263 10.39 15.91 -21.97
C ARG A 263 9.05 15.17 -21.90
N SER A 264 9.04 14.00 -21.30
CA SER A 264 7.83 13.16 -21.18
C SER A 264 6.90 13.66 -20.05
N MET A 265 7.50 14.20 -18.98
CA MET A 265 6.80 14.70 -17.79
C MET A 265 7.25 16.13 -17.45
N PRO A 266 6.89 17.13 -18.25
CA PRO A 266 7.41 18.51 -18.12
C PRO A 266 6.95 19.23 -16.85
N ASP A 267 5.81 18.81 -16.27
CA ASP A 267 5.27 19.40 -15.05
C ASP A 267 5.81 18.72 -13.77
N ALA A 268 6.49 17.57 -13.87
CA ALA A 268 7.00 16.84 -12.71
C ALA A 268 8.01 17.69 -11.90
N ARG A 269 7.83 17.72 -10.57
CA ARG A 269 8.66 18.50 -9.64
C ARG A 269 9.15 17.65 -8.48
N VAL A 270 8.35 16.66 -8.06
CA VAL A 270 8.69 15.77 -6.97
C VAL A 270 8.34 14.34 -7.36
N PHE A 271 9.33 13.47 -7.32
CA PHE A 271 9.13 12.04 -7.41
C PHE A 271 9.34 11.42 -6.04
N VAL A 272 8.37 10.67 -5.57
CA VAL A 272 8.44 9.89 -4.33
C VAL A 272 8.48 8.42 -4.72
N PHE A 273 9.34 7.64 -4.10
CA PHE A 273 9.41 6.21 -4.34
C PHE A 273 9.74 5.44 -3.06
N GLY A 274 9.20 4.26 -2.94
CA GLY A 274 9.39 3.40 -1.79
C GLY A 274 8.74 2.05 -1.99
N GLY A 275 8.77 1.22 -0.94
CA GLY A 275 8.24 -0.12 -1.00
C GLY A 275 9.24 -1.16 -1.49
N GLU A 276 10.26 -0.77 -2.24
CA GLU A 276 11.35 -1.62 -2.76
C GLU A 276 12.68 -0.88 -2.71
N GLY A 277 13.79 -1.62 -2.78
CA GLY A 277 15.11 -1.01 -2.99
C GLY A 277 15.25 -0.50 -4.43
N PHE A 278 15.74 0.71 -4.60
CA PHE A 278 16.06 1.25 -5.92
C PHE A 278 17.52 0.92 -6.27
N PRO A 279 17.80 0.17 -7.36
CA PRO A 279 19.19 -0.12 -7.76
C PRO A 279 20.00 1.16 -8.01
N PRO A 280 21.22 1.28 -7.49
CA PRO A 280 21.99 2.53 -7.53
C PRO A 280 22.22 3.07 -8.94
N ALA A 281 22.53 2.19 -9.90
CA ALA A 281 22.74 2.59 -11.29
C ALA A 281 21.46 3.20 -11.92
N ALA A 282 20.30 2.58 -11.67
CA ALA A 282 19.01 3.08 -12.15
C ALA A 282 18.65 4.40 -11.46
N LEU A 283 18.91 4.53 -10.15
CA LEU A 283 18.65 5.77 -9.41
C LEU A 283 19.54 6.93 -9.89
N LYS A 284 20.83 6.67 -10.19
CA LYS A 284 21.73 7.66 -10.81
C LYS A 284 21.22 8.10 -12.18
N ALA A 285 20.79 7.15 -13.01
CA ALA A 285 20.21 7.46 -14.32
C ALA A 285 18.90 8.23 -14.20
N PHE A 286 18.08 7.95 -13.18
CA PHE A 286 16.88 8.71 -12.88
C PHE A 286 17.21 10.16 -12.53
N ARG A 287 18.16 10.37 -11.62
CA ARG A 287 18.59 11.74 -11.25
C ARG A 287 19.03 12.53 -12.47
N ALA A 288 19.83 11.92 -13.36
CA ALA A 288 20.35 12.55 -14.57
C ALA A 288 19.28 12.86 -15.64
N ALA A 289 18.08 12.27 -15.55
CA ALA A 289 16.99 12.49 -16.52
C ALA A 289 16.20 13.79 -16.26
N PHE A 290 16.42 14.45 -15.13
CA PHE A 290 15.75 15.67 -14.69
C PHE A 290 16.76 16.71 -14.19
N ASP A 291 16.30 17.96 -14.13
CA ASP A 291 17.10 19.06 -13.56
C ASP A 291 17.22 18.97 -12.03
N ASP A 292 18.12 19.79 -11.46
CA ASP A 292 18.35 19.81 -10.01
C ASP A 292 17.18 20.38 -9.20
N ALA A 293 16.26 21.09 -9.84
CA ALA A 293 15.05 21.59 -9.21
C ALA A 293 13.99 20.47 -9.00
N THR A 294 14.12 19.38 -9.73
CA THR A 294 13.26 18.20 -9.57
C THR A 294 13.75 17.35 -8.39
N ARG A 295 12.91 17.18 -7.38
CA ARG A 295 13.24 16.45 -6.16
C ARG A 295 12.94 14.97 -6.30
N LEU A 296 13.84 14.13 -5.80
CA LEU A 296 13.69 12.69 -5.68
C LEU A 296 13.67 12.34 -4.20
N VAL A 297 12.63 11.67 -3.72
CA VAL A 297 12.46 11.35 -2.29
C VAL A 297 12.24 9.85 -2.13
N ASN A 298 13.20 9.17 -1.51
CA ASN A 298 13.05 7.79 -1.07
C ASN A 298 12.26 7.76 0.23
N VAL A 299 11.27 6.86 0.34
CA VAL A 299 10.43 6.70 1.53
C VAL A 299 10.38 5.24 1.97
N TYR A 300 10.23 5.04 3.28
CA TYR A 300 10.05 3.72 3.87
C TYR A 300 8.94 3.76 4.92
N GLY A 301 8.19 2.69 4.98
CA GLY A 301 7.20 2.42 6.03
C GLY A 301 6.46 1.12 5.75
N PRO A 302 6.12 0.36 6.80
CA PRO A 302 5.16 -0.73 6.70
C PRO A 302 3.73 -0.21 6.75
N THR A 303 2.81 -0.94 6.15
CA THR A 303 1.36 -0.64 6.15
C THR A 303 0.83 -0.42 7.57
N GLU A 304 1.34 -1.19 8.53
CA GLU A 304 0.96 -1.16 9.94
C GLU A 304 1.39 0.11 10.68
N THR A 305 2.14 1.01 10.02
CA THR A 305 2.57 2.30 10.57
C THR A 305 2.15 3.48 9.69
N SER A 306 0.98 3.38 9.07
CA SER A 306 0.37 4.44 8.27
C SER A 306 1.19 4.83 7.02
N CYS A 307 1.71 3.85 6.27
CA CYS A 307 2.36 3.95 4.97
C CYS A 307 3.82 4.44 5.00
N ILE A 308 4.12 5.60 5.55
CA ILE A 308 5.47 6.20 5.48
C ILE A 308 5.91 6.69 6.85
N CYS A 309 7.04 6.16 7.35
CA CYS A 309 7.61 6.53 8.65
C CYS A 309 9.00 7.18 8.54
N SER A 310 9.72 7.00 7.45
CA SER A 310 11.02 7.64 7.23
C SER A 310 11.20 8.09 5.78
N SER A 311 12.11 9.02 5.53
CA SER A 311 12.43 9.51 4.18
C SER A 311 13.84 10.06 4.05
N LEU A 312 14.33 10.02 2.80
CA LEU A 312 15.58 10.63 2.38
C LEU A 312 15.39 11.37 1.04
N GLU A 313 15.77 12.63 0.97
CA GLU A 313 15.91 13.32 -0.31
C GLU A 313 17.19 12.86 -1.00
N ILE A 314 17.08 12.48 -2.27
CA ILE A 314 18.17 11.90 -3.06
C ILE A 314 18.91 13.03 -3.79
N ASP A 315 19.92 13.54 -3.15
CA ASP A 315 20.90 14.46 -3.71
C ASP A 315 22.21 13.74 -4.12
N ALA A 316 23.20 14.49 -4.52
CA ALA A 316 24.50 13.94 -4.91
C ALA A 316 25.22 13.22 -3.75
N ALA A 317 25.05 13.71 -2.51
CA ALA A 317 25.65 13.10 -1.33
C ALA A 317 24.97 11.77 -0.99
N ALA A 318 23.64 11.71 -1.04
CA ALA A 318 22.88 10.49 -0.83
C ALA A 318 23.19 9.41 -1.87
N LEU A 319 23.36 9.80 -3.15
CA LEU A 319 23.80 8.90 -4.22
C LEU A 319 25.21 8.37 -4.02
N ALA A 320 26.12 9.19 -3.52
CA ALA A 320 27.49 8.77 -3.21
C ALA A 320 27.52 7.82 -1.99
N ALA A 321 26.75 8.12 -0.96
CA ALA A 321 26.66 7.30 0.25
C ALA A 321 26.05 5.91 0.00
N ALA A 322 25.16 5.77 -0.98
CA ALA A 322 24.55 4.49 -1.36
C ALA A 322 25.61 3.49 -1.90
N GLY A 323 26.70 3.96 -2.52
CA GLY A 323 27.74 3.11 -3.07
C GLY A 323 27.20 2.10 -4.09
N GLU A 324 27.41 0.80 -3.83
CA GLU A 324 26.84 -0.32 -4.60
C GLU A 324 25.53 -0.86 -3.98
N GLY A 325 25.17 -0.41 -2.77
CA GLY A 325 23.94 -0.79 -2.08
C GLY A 325 22.74 0.06 -2.45
N PHE A 326 21.61 -0.20 -1.82
CA PHE A 326 20.41 0.65 -1.97
C PHE A 326 20.59 1.97 -1.21
N ALA A 327 19.82 3.00 -1.63
CA ALA A 327 19.74 4.25 -0.88
C ALA A 327 19.24 3.98 0.56
N SER A 328 19.71 4.80 1.51
CA SER A 328 19.24 4.75 2.90
C SER A 328 17.71 4.89 2.96
N LEU A 329 17.08 4.23 3.94
CA LEU A 329 15.67 4.41 4.28
C LEU A 329 15.38 5.83 4.82
N GLY A 330 16.43 6.61 5.07
CA GLY A 330 16.35 7.97 5.56
C GLY A 330 16.26 8.07 7.08
N ARG A 331 15.73 9.19 7.54
CA ARG A 331 15.50 9.47 8.96
C ARG A 331 14.04 9.27 9.31
N MET A 332 13.80 8.78 10.53
CA MET A 332 12.43 8.71 11.07
C MET A 332 11.79 10.08 11.13
N HIS A 333 10.50 10.15 10.79
CA HIS A 333 9.72 11.38 10.88
C HIS A 333 9.37 11.70 12.32
N SER A 334 9.23 12.99 12.63
CA SER A 334 8.70 13.44 13.92
C SER A 334 7.29 12.86 14.16
N GLY A 335 7.09 12.20 15.28
CA GLY A 335 5.85 11.47 15.62
C GLY A 335 6.00 9.96 15.58
N PHE A 336 7.17 9.48 15.13
CA PHE A 336 7.60 8.09 15.30
C PHE A 336 8.80 8.04 16.24
N ASP A 337 8.81 6.98 17.06
CA ASP A 337 9.99 6.50 17.77
C ASP A 337 10.45 5.20 17.11
N HIS A 338 11.73 4.85 17.23
CA HIS A 338 12.24 3.58 16.76
C HIS A 338 13.26 2.97 17.71
N LEU A 339 13.33 1.65 17.69
CA LEU A 339 14.35 0.84 18.37
C LEU A 339 14.94 -0.13 17.35
N ILE A 340 16.23 -0.39 17.47
CA ILE A 340 16.90 -1.44 16.72
C ILE A 340 17.37 -2.47 17.75
N LEU A 341 16.77 -3.66 17.69
CA LEU A 341 16.91 -4.68 18.73
C LEU A 341 17.57 -5.95 18.18
N ASP A 342 18.36 -6.61 19.04
CA ASP A 342 18.90 -7.93 18.76
C ASP A 342 17.86 -9.07 18.99
N GLU A 343 18.30 -10.33 18.92
CA GLU A 343 17.45 -11.52 19.11
C GLU A 343 16.90 -11.64 20.55
N ASP A 344 17.59 -11.04 21.53
CA ASP A 344 17.19 -10.98 22.94
C ASP A 344 16.33 -9.74 23.26
N GLU A 345 15.89 -9.01 22.25
CA GLU A 345 15.11 -7.76 22.34
C GLU A 345 15.86 -6.64 23.10
N MET A 346 17.21 -6.62 23.04
CA MET A 346 18.04 -5.58 23.62
C MET A 346 18.51 -4.59 22.53
N PRO A 347 18.61 -3.29 22.86
CA PRO A 347 19.10 -2.29 21.91
C PRO A 347 20.52 -2.59 21.43
N VAL A 348 20.74 -2.54 20.13
CA VAL A 348 22.07 -2.72 19.54
C VAL A 348 22.88 -1.43 19.59
N GLU A 349 24.21 -1.53 19.50
CA GLU A 349 25.10 -0.36 19.37
C GLU A 349 24.91 0.32 18.00
N THR A 350 25.18 1.63 17.95
CA THR A 350 25.14 2.41 16.69
C THR A 350 26.02 1.77 15.62
N GLY A 351 25.44 1.49 14.46
CA GLY A 351 26.09 0.83 13.33
C GLY A 351 25.97 -0.69 13.32
N ALA A 352 25.53 -1.31 14.41
CA ALA A 352 25.19 -2.73 14.42
C ALA A 352 23.83 -3.00 13.78
N THR A 353 23.63 -4.22 13.29
CA THR A 353 22.38 -4.65 12.65
C THR A 353 21.46 -5.26 13.70
N GLY A 354 20.18 -4.88 13.67
CA GLY A 354 19.12 -5.46 14.48
C GLY A 354 17.76 -5.30 13.81
N GLU A 355 16.73 -5.87 14.42
CA GLU A 355 15.35 -5.74 13.96
C GLU A 355 14.80 -4.36 14.30
N LEU A 356 14.21 -3.69 13.30
CA LEU A 356 13.56 -2.39 13.49
C LEU A 356 12.18 -2.56 14.14
N TRP A 357 12.00 -1.88 15.28
CA TRP A 357 10.71 -1.71 15.91
C TRP A 357 10.30 -0.24 15.84
N ILE A 358 9.03 0.02 15.54
CA ILE A 358 8.49 1.37 15.35
C ILE A 358 7.41 1.64 16.38
N GLY A 359 7.57 2.73 17.13
CA GLY A 359 6.61 3.25 18.09
C GLY A 359 6.03 4.60 17.68
N GLY A 360 5.07 5.09 18.46
CA GLY A 360 4.50 6.43 18.26
C GLY A 360 3.03 6.43 17.85
N ALA A 361 2.50 7.62 17.64
CA ALA A 361 1.08 7.86 17.39
C ALA A 361 0.56 7.26 16.06
N ASN A 362 1.46 6.90 15.15
CA ASN A 362 1.13 6.43 13.80
C ASN A 362 1.11 4.90 13.69
N VAL A 363 1.40 4.21 14.80
CA VAL A 363 1.31 2.74 14.86
C VAL A 363 -0.16 2.32 14.78
N GLY A 364 -0.44 1.31 13.94
CA GLY A 364 -1.76 0.72 13.77
C GLY A 364 -2.33 0.13 15.06
N LEU A 365 -3.62 -0.20 15.02
CA LEU A 365 -4.36 -0.74 16.17
C LEU A 365 -4.28 -2.27 16.27
N GLY A 366 -3.61 -2.94 15.32
CA GLY A 366 -3.54 -4.39 15.22
C GLY A 366 -4.12 -4.89 13.90
N TYR A 367 -4.41 -6.19 13.85
CA TYR A 367 -5.05 -6.84 12.69
C TYR A 367 -6.49 -7.21 13.02
N VAL A 368 -7.41 -6.94 12.08
CA VAL A 368 -8.83 -7.28 12.24
C VAL A 368 -9.00 -8.81 12.35
N ASP A 369 -9.82 -9.25 13.30
CA ASP A 369 -10.16 -10.66 13.57
C ASP A 369 -8.93 -11.60 13.64
N ASN A 370 -7.75 -11.08 14.10
CA ASN A 370 -6.49 -11.83 14.20
C ASN A 370 -5.71 -11.41 15.45
N ALA A 371 -6.17 -11.86 16.61
CA ALA A 371 -5.60 -11.51 17.91
C ALA A 371 -4.16 -12.06 18.09
N ASP A 372 -3.88 -13.27 17.61
CA ASP A 372 -2.58 -13.92 17.78
C ASP A 372 -1.49 -13.17 16.98
N GLU A 373 -1.74 -12.84 15.74
CA GLU A 373 -0.79 -12.06 14.93
C GLU A 373 -0.65 -10.63 15.46
N THR A 374 -1.75 -10.04 15.97
CA THR A 374 -1.71 -8.75 16.65
C THR A 374 -0.78 -8.81 17.85
N ALA A 375 -0.94 -9.80 18.74
CA ALA A 375 -0.10 -9.94 19.92
C ALA A 375 1.37 -10.24 19.57
N ARG A 376 1.63 -10.89 18.43
CA ARG A 376 2.98 -11.19 17.97
C ARG A 376 3.70 -9.95 17.42
N ARG A 377 3.00 -9.10 16.69
CA ARG A 377 3.58 -7.95 15.96
C ARG A 377 3.43 -6.62 16.67
N PHE A 378 2.35 -6.42 17.41
CA PHE A 378 2.09 -5.18 18.15
C PHE A 378 2.34 -5.43 19.63
N ARG A 379 3.44 -4.90 20.13
CA ARG A 379 3.96 -5.23 21.45
C ARG A 379 4.21 -3.99 22.31
N GLN A 380 4.27 -4.21 23.60
CA GLN A 380 4.75 -3.22 24.55
C GLN A 380 6.23 -2.92 24.26
N ASN A 381 6.66 -1.67 24.46
CA ASN A 381 8.08 -1.29 24.44
C ASN A 381 8.88 -2.20 25.38
N PRO A 382 9.86 -2.98 24.90
CA PRO A 382 10.63 -3.88 25.76
C PRO A 382 11.64 -3.14 26.64
N THR A 383 12.07 -1.93 26.24
CA THR A 383 13.07 -1.14 26.98
C THR A 383 12.46 -0.19 27.99
N ASP A 384 11.15 0.09 27.90
CA ASP A 384 10.43 0.92 28.87
C ASP A 384 8.99 0.41 29.08
N THR A 385 8.80 -0.31 30.17
CA THR A 385 7.50 -0.90 30.54
C THR A 385 6.71 -0.06 31.55
N ARG A 386 7.24 1.11 31.98
CA ARG A 386 6.59 1.99 32.96
C ARG A 386 5.29 2.59 32.43
N PHE A 387 5.20 2.79 31.12
CA PHE A 387 4.04 3.33 30.43
C PHE A 387 3.57 2.37 29.36
N ARG A 388 2.25 2.29 29.17
CA ARG A 388 1.68 1.51 28.08
C ARG A 388 1.95 2.23 26.76
N SER A 389 2.77 1.63 25.91
CA SER A 389 3.05 2.10 24.55
C SER A 389 3.03 0.93 23.56
N MET A 390 2.35 1.11 22.44
CA MET A 390 2.25 0.08 21.41
C MET A 390 3.36 0.29 20.37
N TRP A 391 4.12 -0.76 20.10
CA TRP A 391 5.20 -0.79 19.13
C TRP A 391 4.95 -1.87 18.09
N TYR A 392 5.27 -1.57 16.85
CA TYR A 392 5.16 -2.51 15.74
C TYR A 392 6.52 -3.13 15.44
N ARG A 393 6.58 -4.45 15.50
CA ARG A 393 7.72 -5.28 15.16
C ARG A 393 7.72 -5.52 13.65
N THR A 394 8.65 -4.85 12.90
CA THR A 394 8.59 -4.79 11.43
C THR A 394 9.03 -6.08 10.75
N GLY A 395 9.94 -6.83 11.36
CA GLY A 395 10.65 -7.93 10.73
C GLY A 395 11.77 -7.48 9.77
N ASP A 396 11.97 -6.18 9.58
CA ASP A 396 13.08 -5.64 8.79
C ASP A 396 14.34 -5.50 9.64
N LEU A 397 15.46 -6.02 9.14
CA LEU A 397 16.77 -5.80 9.73
C LEU A 397 17.36 -4.51 9.18
N VAL A 398 17.80 -3.65 10.08
CA VAL A 398 18.41 -2.36 9.73
C VAL A 398 19.66 -2.10 10.56
N ARG A 399 20.48 -1.17 10.12
CA ARG A 399 21.49 -0.51 10.92
C ARG A 399 21.28 1.00 10.86
N GLU A 400 21.56 1.69 11.95
CA GLU A 400 21.55 3.15 12.00
C GLU A 400 23.00 3.66 12.06
N ASP A 401 23.34 4.62 11.18
CA ASP A 401 24.66 5.22 11.19
C ASP A 401 24.74 6.40 12.18
N ARG A 402 25.94 6.99 12.31
CA ARG A 402 26.20 8.12 13.22
C ARG A 402 25.42 9.39 12.86
N ASP A 403 24.94 9.48 11.62
CA ASP A 403 24.12 10.58 11.15
C ASP A 403 22.63 10.32 11.37
N GLY A 404 22.23 9.19 11.98
CA GLY A 404 20.85 8.79 12.22
C GLY A 404 20.11 8.36 10.95
N LEU A 405 20.84 7.91 9.93
CA LEU A 405 20.26 7.32 8.73
C LEU A 405 20.10 5.82 8.87
N LEU A 406 18.91 5.33 8.56
CA LEU A 406 18.58 3.92 8.59
C LEU A 406 18.97 3.24 7.25
N TRP A 407 19.64 2.11 7.34
CA TRP A 407 20.06 1.32 6.20
C TRP A 407 19.48 -0.08 6.27
N PHE A 408 18.79 -0.50 5.22
CA PHE A 408 18.21 -1.83 5.14
C PHE A 408 19.29 -2.90 5.02
N ALA A 409 19.21 -3.94 5.86
CA ALA A 409 20.17 -5.04 5.92
C ALA A 409 19.55 -6.41 5.60
N GLY A 410 18.23 -6.51 5.50
CA GLY A 410 17.54 -7.76 5.22
C GLY A 410 16.24 -7.92 5.99
N ARG A 411 15.80 -9.15 6.14
CA ARG A 411 14.61 -9.51 6.93
C ARG A 411 14.87 -10.71 7.82
N VAL A 412 14.14 -10.78 8.95
CA VAL A 412 14.14 -11.95 9.86
C VAL A 412 13.28 -13.09 9.33
N ASP A 413 12.38 -12.84 8.38
CA ASP A 413 11.42 -13.77 7.79
C ASP A 413 11.64 -13.96 6.27
N ASN A 414 10.77 -14.74 5.61
CA ASN A 414 10.83 -15.00 4.18
C ASN A 414 9.97 -14.06 3.34
N GLN A 415 9.52 -12.97 3.92
CA GLN A 415 8.73 -11.98 3.19
C GLN A 415 9.58 -11.30 2.11
N VAL A 416 9.02 -11.14 0.95
CA VAL A 416 9.68 -10.50 -0.19
C VAL A 416 8.85 -9.34 -0.71
N LYS A 417 9.51 -8.46 -1.46
CA LYS A 417 8.84 -7.42 -2.24
C LYS A 417 9.06 -7.70 -3.72
N VAL A 418 7.96 -7.86 -4.47
CA VAL A 418 7.98 -8.16 -5.90
C VAL A 418 7.07 -7.20 -6.63
N ARG A 419 7.64 -6.35 -7.47
CA ARG A 419 6.92 -5.30 -8.23
C ARG A 419 6.03 -4.43 -7.33
N GLY A 420 6.54 -4.03 -6.15
CA GLY A 420 5.84 -3.24 -5.15
C GLY A 420 4.90 -4.00 -4.22
N HIS A 421 4.65 -5.27 -4.49
CA HIS A 421 3.78 -6.09 -3.64
C HIS A 421 4.56 -6.74 -2.50
N ARG A 422 4.07 -6.59 -1.29
CA ARG A 422 4.57 -7.28 -0.10
C ARG A 422 3.97 -8.68 -0.07
N ILE A 423 4.81 -9.71 -0.18
CA ILE A 423 4.39 -11.10 -0.35
C ILE A 423 5.04 -11.98 0.73
N GLU A 424 4.20 -12.68 1.49
CA GLU A 424 4.61 -13.81 2.33
C GLU A 424 4.72 -15.05 1.43
N LEU A 425 5.91 -15.59 1.27
CA LEU A 425 6.13 -16.76 0.41
C LEU A 425 5.35 -17.97 0.91
N GLU A 426 5.13 -18.06 2.22
CA GLU A 426 4.35 -19.12 2.86
C GLU A 426 2.89 -19.14 2.41
N GLU A 427 2.27 -18.00 2.09
CA GLU A 427 0.91 -17.94 1.55
C GLU A 427 0.81 -18.67 0.23
N ILE A 428 1.83 -18.53 -0.62
CA ILE A 428 1.89 -19.22 -1.92
C ILE A 428 2.13 -20.72 -1.72
N ASP A 429 3.02 -21.08 -0.79
CA ASP A 429 3.31 -22.48 -0.48
C ASP A 429 2.06 -23.21 -0.01
N LEU A 430 1.33 -22.63 0.95
CA LEU A 430 0.08 -23.20 1.48
C LEU A 430 -1.01 -23.29 0.41
N ALA A 431 -1.08 -22.30 -0.48
CA ALA A 431 -2.00 -22.36 -1.61
C ALA A 431 -1.68 -23.53 -2.54
N LEU A 432 -0.40 -23.80 -2.84
CA LEU A 432 0.04 -24.94 -3.64
C LEU A 432 -0.19 -26.28 -2.95
N GLU A 433 0.12 -26.36 -1.65
CA GLU A 433 -0.09 -27.57 -0.83
C GLU A 433 -1.57 -27.95 -0.68
N ALA A 434 -2.49 -27.01 -0.88
CA ALA A 434 -3.93 -27.27 -0.93
C ALA A 434 -4.39 -27.97 -2.23
N LEU A 435 -3.54 -28.09 -3.25
CA LEU A 435 -3.83 -28.87 -4.46
C LEU A 435 -3.66 -30.36 -4.19
N ALA A 436 -4.69 -31.14 -4.47
CA ALA A 436 -4.63 -32.60 -4.32
C ALA A 436 -3.46 -33.19 -5.10
N GLY A 437 -2.64 -34.00 -4.44
CA GLY A 437 -1.43 -34.60 -5.01
C GLY A 437 -0.14 -33.85 -4.67
N VAL A 438 -0.17 -32.55 -4.42
CA VAL A 438 0.99 -31.80 -3.89
C VAL A 438 1.16 -32.09 -2.41
N THR A 439 2.37 -32.49 -2.01
CA THR A 439 2.68 -32.84 -0.61
C THR A 439 3.41 -31.73 0.12
N ARG A 440 4.28 -30.99 -0.58
CA ARG A 440 5.03 -29.85 -0.03
C ARG A 440 5.34 -28.86 -1.15
N ALA A 441 5.39 -27.58 -0.81
CA ALA A 441 5.82 -26.53 -1.73
C ALA A 441 6.82 -25.57 -1.07
N ALA A 442 7.62 -24.91 -1.90
CA ALA A 442 8.55 -23.86 -1.47
C ALA A 442 8.70 -22.81 -2.57
N THR A 443 8.17 -21.65 -2.32
CA THR A 443 8.27 -20.50 -3.21
C THR A 443 9.54 -19.71 -2.92
N VAL A 444 10.20 -19.24 -3.96
CA VAL A 444 11.42 -18.43 -3.91
C VAL A 444 11.35 -17.30 -4.93
N THR A 445 12.22 -16.32 -4.82
CA THR A 445 12.44 -15.32 -5.86
C THR A 445 13.73 -15.60 -6.64
N ARG A 446 13.71 -15.30 -7.93
CA ARG A 446 14.91 -15.23 -8.78
C ARG A 446 15.00 -13.87 -9.46
N PRO A 447 16.20 -13.40 -9.84
CA PRO A 447 16.32 -12.26 -10.73
C PRO A 447 15.63 -12.52 -12.06
N GLY A 448 14.89 -11.54 -12.55
CA GLY A 448 14.26 -11.56 -13.88
C GLY A 448 14.50 -10.24 -14.60
N PRO A 449 14.13 -10.13 -15.90
CA PRO A 449 14.38 -8.93 -16.71
C PRO A 449 13.69 -7.68 -16.14
N ASP A 450 12.51 -7.85 -15.55
CA ASP A 450 11.67 -6.76 -15.02
C ASP A 450 11.64 -6.77 -13.47
N GLY A 451 12.70 -7.23 -12.83
CA GLY A 451 12.78 -7.38 -11.38
C GLY A 451 12.60 -8.82 -10.88
N PRO A 452 12.47 -9.01 -9.55
CA PRO A 452 12.31 -10.35 -8.97
C PRO A 452 11.08 -11.08 -9.52
N GLN A 453 11.25 -12.37 -9.84
CA GLN A 453 10.21 -13.29 -10.29
C GLN A 453 9.95 -14.37 -9.24
N LEU A 454 8.68 -14.73 -9.04
CA LEU A 454 8.28 -15.82 -8.16
C LEU A 454 8.44 -17.16 -8.89
N CYS A 455 9.08 -18.12 -8.24
CA CYS A 455 9.23 -19.50 -8.69
C CYS A 455 8.87 -20.44 -7.53
N ALA A 456 8.23 -21.57 -7.81
CA ALA A 456 7.85 -22.53 -6.79
C ALA A 456 8.40 -23.92 -7.13
N ALA A 457 9.14 -24.53 -6.19
CA ALA A 457 9.44 -25.95 -6.21
C ALA A 457 8.38 -26.70 -5.40
N TYR A 458 8.04 -27.91 -5.80
CA TYR A 458 7.05 -28.71 -5.09
C TYR A 458 7.40 -30.22 -5.16
N SER A 459 6.93 -30.99 -4.19
CA SER A 459 6.89 -32.45 -4.24
C SER A 459 5.44 -32.92 -4.29
N ALA A 460 5.19 -34.02 -4.98
CA ALA A 460 3.85 -34.54 -5.19
C ALA A 460 3.84 -36.07 -5.14
N SER A 461 2.68 -36.66 -4.79
CA SER A 461 2.48 -38.11 -4.75
C SER A 461 2.28 -38.74 -6.13
N GLY A 462 2.22 -37.93 -7.19
CA GLY A 462 2.08 -38.34 -8.58
C GLY A 462 2.31 -37.14 -9.51
N PRO A 463 2.29 -37.33 -10.85
CA PRO A 463 2.51 -36.24 -11.79
C PRO A 463 1.42 -35.18 -11.70
N VAL A 464 1.82 -33.91 -11.57
CA VAL A 464 0.95 -32.74 -11.61
C VAL A 464 1.40 -31.86 -12.76
N SER A 465 0.48 -31.52 -13.68
CA SER A 465 0.83 -30.68 -14.82
C SER A 465 0.98 -29.20 -14.44
N ASP A 466 1.84 -28.47 -15.17
CA ASP A 466 1.97 -27.02 -15.02
C ASP A 466 0.64 -26.30 -15.21
N GLU A 467 -0.21 -26.75 -16.12
CA GLU A 467 -1.54 -26.19 -16.37
C GLU A 467 -2.43 -26.32 -15.13
N THR A 468 -2.42 -27.48 -14.46
CA THR A 468 -3.16 -27.72 -13.21
C THR A 468 -2.67 -26.79 -12.10
N LEU A 469 -1.35 -26.65 -11.92
CA LEU A 469 -0.76 -25.75 -10.93
C LEU A 469 -1.15 -24.27 -11.20
N ARG A 470 -1.04 -23.82 -12.45
CA ARG A 470 -1.43 -22.46 -12.85
C ARG A 470 -2.91 -22.20 -12.62
N SER A 471 -3.78 -23.11 -13.06
CA SER A 471 -5.22 -22.99 -12.84
C SER A 471 -5.58 -22.94 -11.36
N HIS A 472 -4.93 -23.78 -10.54
CA HIS A 472 -5.13 -23.76 -9.09
C HIS A 472 -4.66 -22.44 -8.47
N CYS A 473 -3.47 -21.95 -8.83
CA CYS A 473 -3.00 -20.64 -8.37
C CYS A 473 -3.96 -19.50 -8.80
N MET A 474 -4.49 -19.57 -10.03
CA MET A 474 -5.45 -18.57 -10.52
C MET A 474 -6.74 -18.53 -9.69
N SER A 475 -7.19 -19.67 -9.20
CA SER A 475 -8.42 -19.75 -8.38
C SER A 475 -8.24 -19.30 -6.93
N ARG A 476 -7.00 -19.17 -6.42
CA ARG A 476 -6.71 -18.89 -5.00
C ARG A 476 -5.90 -17.64 -4.75
N LEU A 477 -4.98 -17.28 -5.67
CA LEU A 477 -4.00 -16.23 -5.48
C LEU A 477 -4.27 -15.03 -6.41
N PRO A 478 -4.08 -13.81 -5.92
CA PRO A 478 -4.13 -12.63 -6.79
C PRO A 478 -3.00 -12.70 -7.83
N PRO A 479 -3.12 -11.98 -8.96
CA PRO A 479 -2.18 -12.10 -10.07
C PRO A 479 -0.70 -11.92 -9.70
N TYR A 480 -0.40 -11.00 -8.78
CA TYR A 480 0.96 -10.67 -8.37
C TYR A 480 1.64 -11.72 -7.46
N MET A 481 0.87 -12.70 -6.93
CA MET A 481 1.39 -13.79 -6.10
C MET A 481 1.56 -15.11 -6.86
N ARG A 482 1.22 -15.17 -8.14
CA ARG A 482 1.27 -16.42 -8.92
C ARG A 482 2.69 -16.71 -9.37
N PRO A 483 3.25 -17.90 -9.04
CA PRO A 483 4.55 -18.28 -9.55
C PRO A 483 4.59 -18.35 -11.09
N GLU A 484 5.68 -17.84 -11.66
CA GLU A 484 5.89 -17.86 -13.12
C GLU A 484 6.46 -19.20 -13.60
N ARG A 485 7.20 -19.90 -12.70
CA ARG A 485 7.81 -21.21 -13.00
C ARG A 485 7.56 -22.19 -11.86
N PHE A 486 7.38 -23.47 -12.23
CA PHE A 486 7.24 -24.59 -11.30
C PHE A 486 8.35 -25.60 -11.55
N LEU A 487 8.82 -26.25 -10.47
CA LEU A 487 9.84 -27.30 -10.50
C LEU A 487 9.39 -28.47 -9.60
N ALA A 488 9.13 -29.61 -10.22
CA ALA A 488 8.82 -30.82 -9.49
C ALA A 488 10.12 -31.45 -8.94
N LEU A 489 10.11 -31.86 -7.69
CA LEU A 489 11.20 -32.53 -7.00
C LEU A 489 10.66 -33.73 -6.22
N ASP A 490 11.39 -34.83 -6.14
CA ASP A 490 11.01 -35.96 -5.30
C ASP A 490 10.93 -35.55 -3.82
N VAL A 491 11.91 -34.75 -3.37
CA VAL A 491 11.98 -34.19 -2.01
C VAL A 491 12.54 -32.77 -2.07
N LEU A 492 11.90 -31.85 -1.38
CA LEU A 492 12.41 -30.47 -1.25
C LEU A 492 13.70 -30.46 -0.42
N PRO A 493 14.71 -29.65 -0.81
CA PRO A 493 15.92 -29.43 -0.02
C PRO A 493 15.58 -28.97 1.40
N GLN A 494 16.21 -29.57 2.41
CA GLN A 494 16.01 -29.25 3.81
C GLN A 494 17.32 -28.77 4.46
N ASN A 495 17.21 -27.97 5.51
CA ASN A 495 18.31 -27.62 6.37
C ASN A 495 18.50 -28.69 7.48
N ALA A 496 19.55 -28.54 8.33
CA ALA A 496 19.86 -29.49 9.41
C ALA A 496 18.70 -29.70 10.41
N ASN A 497 17.76 -28.75 10.48
CA ASN A 497 16.59 -28.81 11.37
C ASN A 497 15.34 -29.39 10.68
N GLY A 498 15.46 -29.95 9.48
CA GLY A 498 14.34 -30.51 8.72
C GLY A 498 13.40 -29.48 8.08
N LYS A 499 13.72 -28.18 8.17
CA LYS A 499 12.96 -27.12 7.50
C LYS A 499 13.42 -26.94 6.04
N VAL A 500 12.51 -26.51 5.16
CA VAL A 500 12.85 -26.24 3.76
C VAL A 500 13.99 -25.23 3.66
N ASN A 501 15.01 -25.57 2.88
CA ASN A 501 16.14 -24.71 2.58
C ASN A 501 15.87 -23.88 1.31
N ARG A 502 15.21 -22.72 1.47
CA ARG A 502 14.85 -21.85 0.33
C ARG A 502 16.08 -21.35 -0.47
N LYS A 503 17.27 -21.21 0.16
CA LYS A 503 18.50 -20.86 -0.57
C LYS A 503 18.91 -21.96 -1.55
N ALA A 504 18.81 -23.23 -1.12
CA ALA A 504 19.08 -24.37 -1.98
C ALA A 504 18.01 -24.49 -3.09
N VAL A 505 16.74 -24.28 -2.77
CA VAL A 505 15.65 -24.24 -3.77
C VAL A 505 15.88 -23.14 -4.79
N ALA A 506 16.25 -21.92 -4.37
CA ALA A 506 16.53 -20.81 -5.29
C ALA A 506 17.71 -21.10 -6.25
N ALA A 507 18.72 -21.85 -5.78
CA ALA A 507 19.86 -22.26 -6.61
C ALA A 507 19.43 -23.18 -7.77
N LEU A 508 18.42 -24.02 -7.59
CA LEU A 508 17.92 -24.91 -8.67
C LEU A 508 17.33 -24.11 -9.84
N PHE A 509 16.68 -22.98 -9.56
CA PHE A 509 16.13 -22.11 -10.62
C PHE A 509 17.17 -21.23 -11.32
N ARG A 510 18.43 -21.18 -10.82
CA ARG A 510 19.54 -20.48 -11.48
C ARG A 510 20.29 -21.34 -12.48
N ALA A 511 20.22 -22.66 -12.32
CA ALA A 511 20.94 -23.63 -13.16
C ALA A 511 20.30 -23.87 -14.54
N ASP A 512 19.05 -23.42 -14.75
CA ASP A 512 18.28 -23.56 -15.98
C ASP A 512 18.38 -22.30 -16.88
N ASN A 513 19.58 -21.85 -17.21
CA ASN A 513 19.82 -20.86 -18.25
C ASN A 513 20.33 -21.52 -19.52
#